data_ddf29f89d88391796f893be41a984d93
#
_entry.id   ddf29f89d88391796f893be41a984d93
#
_cell.length_a   1.000
_cell.length_b   1.000
_cell.length_c   1.000
_cell.angle_alpha   90.00
_cell.angle_beta   90.00
_cell.angle_gamma   90.00
#
_symmetry.space_group_name_H-M   'P 1'
#
loop_
_entity.id
_entity.type
_entity.pdbx_description
1 polymer ?
#
loop_
_entity_poly.entity_id
_entity_poly.type
_entity_poly.pdbx_seq_one_letter_code
_entity_poly.pdbx_strand_id
1 'polypeptide(L)'
;MDKNLEKYIIKIENFLDKDTCKKGIKEIEKSKKWESHIFHNERTRKYEKVSGKYENDILIDGNLKLSKKIMDELWHSIKNYISGLDMPWFGGWSGYSLIRYNRYHSKKKMALHCDHITTLFDGETRGIPILSCLGVLNDNYEGGDFIICEDKRINFKTGDLIIFPSSFLYPHKVEPSFSYYDIYY
;
A
#
# COMPACT_ATOMS: atom_id res chain seq x y z
N MET A 1 6.61 -11.15 16.94
CA MET A 1 7.21 -9.78 16.78
C MET A 1 7.40 -9.12 18.13
N ASP A 2 8.43 -8.27 18.26
CA ASP A 2 8.58 -7.42 19.44
C ASP A 2 7.38 -6.46 19.53
N LYS A 3 6.62 -6.51 20.64
CA LYS A 3 5.46 -5.64 20.90
C LYS A 3 5.80 -4.16 20.79
N ASN A 4 7.07 -3.79 20.96
CA ASN A 4 7.53 -2.40 20.79
C ASN A 4 7.44 -1.90 19.34
N LEU A 5 7.54 -2.78 18.34
CA LEU A 5 7.40 -2.40 16.93
C LEU A 5 5.95 -2.23 16.50
N GLU A 6 5.02 -2.94 17.14
CA GLU A 6 3.59 -2.85 16.81
C GLU A 6 2.99 -1.47 17.03
N LYS A 7 3.53 -0.70 17.97
CA LYS A 7 3.06 0.65 18.28
C LYS A 7 3.21 1.64 17.12
N TYR A 8 4.05 1.32 16.15
CA TYR A 8 4.25 2.15 14.96
C TYR A 8 3.33 1.75 13.79
N ILE A 9 2.49 0.74 13.97
CA ILE A 9 1.47 0.35 12.99
C ILE A 9 0.14 0.95 13.46
N ILE A 10 -0.28 2.03 12.82
CA ILE A 10 -1.52 2.72 13.17
C ILE A 10 -2.58 2.44 12.13
N LYS A 11 -3.72 1.92 12.57
CA LYS A 11 -4.92 1.74 11.76
C LYS A 11 -5.87 2.92 11.97
N ILE A 12 -6.32 3.50 10.88
CA ILE A 12 -7.31 4.58 10.85
C ILE A 12 -8.57 4.00 10.21
N GLU A 13 -9.62 3.87 11.00
CA GLU A 13 -10.90 3.37 10.52
C GLU A 13 -11.68 4.47 9.80
N ASN A 14 -12.38 4.10 8.73
CA ASN A 14 -13.19 5.03 7.92
C ASN A 14 -12.41 6.26 7.43
N PHE A 15 -11.15 6.09 7.07
CA PHE A 15 -10.35 7.12 6.41
C PHE A 15 -11.04 7.65 5.15
N LEU A 16 -11.64 6.77 4.38
CA LEU A 16 -12.58 7.11 3.30
C LEU A 16 -13.97 6.55 3.61
N ASP A 17 -15.02 7.29 3.32
CA ASP A 17 -16.37 6.78 3.41
C ASP A 17 -16.66 5.73 2.31
N LYS A 18 -17.61 4.83 2.58
CA LYS A 18 -17.94 3.71 1.68
C LYS A 18 -18.44 4.16 0.29
N ASP A 19 -19.12 5.30 0.21
CA ASP A 19 -19.61 5.83 -1.05
C ASP A 19 -18.46 6.37 -1.91
N THR A 20 -17.50 7.04 -1.28
CA THR A 20 -16.23 7.45 -1.93
C THR A 20 -15.46 6.24 -2.45
N CYS A 21 -15.30 5.20 -1.65
CA CYS A 21 -14.63 3.97 -2.08
C CYS A 21 -15.35 3.33 -3.29
N LYS A 22 -16.66 3.18 -3.22
CA LYS A 22 -17.47 2.62 -4.31
C LYS A 22 -17.41 3.45 -5.61
N LYS A 23 -17.44 4.77 -5.49
CA LYS A 23 -17.27 5.68 -6.64
C LYS A 23 -15.86 5.63 -7.19
N GLY A 24 -14.88 5.55 -6.30
CA GLY A 24 -13.47 5.42 -6.64
C GLY A 24 -13.17 4.15 -7.42
N ILE A 25 -13.64 2.98 -6.97
CA ILE A 25 -13.49 1.72 -7.72
C ILE A 25 -14.07 1.87 -9.13
N LYS A 26 -15.26 2.45 -9.28
CA LYS A 26 -15.85 2.69 -10.61
C LYS A 26 -15.03 3.66 -11.48
N GLU A 27 -14.30 4.58 -10.87
CA GLU A 27 -13.43 5.51 -11.59
C GLU A 27 -12.16 4.79 -12.06
N ILE A 28 -11.47 4.08 -11.16
CA ILE A 28 -10.21 3.39 -11.50
C ILE A 28 -10.43 2.24 -12.49
N GLU A 29 -11.54 1.52 -12.41
CA GLU A 29 -11.90 0.45 -13.35
C GLU A 29 -12.08 0.94 -14.79
N LYS A 30 -12.44 2.19 -15.01
CA LYS A 30 -12.52 2.78 -16.36
C LYS A 30 -11.16 3.12 -16.95
N SER A 31 -10.12 3.11 -16.14
CA SER A 31 -8.77 3.44 -16.62
C SER A 31 -8.23 2.34 -17.53
N LYS A 32 -7.60 2.76 -18.63
CA LYS A 32 -6.85 1.88 -19.52
C LYS A 32 -5.37 1.77 -19.15
N LYS A 33 -4.97 2.37 -18.03
CA LYS A 33 -3.58 2.46 -17.58
C LYS A 33 -3.21 1.36 -16.59
N TRP A 34 -4.05 0.35 -16.40
CA TRP A 34 -3.72 -0.81 -15.59
C TRP A 34 -2.59 -1.61 -16.23
N GLU A 35 -1.56 -1.88 -15.45
CA GLU A 35 -0.40 -2.65 -15.86
C GLU A 35 -0.13 -3.78 -14.89
N SER A 36 0.39 -4.87 -15.38
CA SER A 36 0.86 -5.93 -14.48
C SER A 36 2.05 -5.45 -13.68
N HIS A 37 2.06 -5.74 -12.39
CA HIS A 37 3.19 -5.40 -11.53
C HIS A 37 4.46 -6.14 -11.99
N ILE A 38 5.53 -5.38 -12.21
CA ILE A 38 6.86 -5.89 -12.58
C ILE A 38 7.86 -5.43 -11.52
N PHE A 39 8.92 -6.21 -11.32
CA PHE A 39 9.95 -5.93 -10.34
C PHE A 39 11.31 -5.79 -11.00
N HIS A 40 12.14 -4.95 -10.44
CA HIS A 40 13.56 -4.98 -10.74
C HIS A 40 14.18 -6.23 -10.13
N ASN A 41 14.62 -7.14 -10.98
CA ASN A 41 15.37 -8.31 -10.54
C ASN A 41 16.85 -7.93 -10.47
N GLU A 42 17.40 -7.82 -9.26
CA GLU A 42 18.79 -7.41 -9.05
C GLU A 42 19.79 -8.40 -9.69
N ARG A 43 19.44 -9.67 -9.76
CA ARG A 43 20.30 -10.71 -10.34
C ARG A 43 20.40 -10.56 -11.86
N THR A 44 19.29 -10.29 -12.54
CA THR A 44 19.22 -10.13 -14.01
C THR A 44 19.38 -8.68 -14.43
N ARG A 45 19.26 -7.72 -13.50
CA ARG A 45 19.22 -6.27 -13.73
C ARG A 45 18.13 -5.86 -14.73
N LYS A 46 17.01 -6.60 -14.76
CA LYS A 46 15.87 -6.34 -15.65
C LYS A 46 14.59 -6.21 -14.85
N TYR A 47 13.66 -5.45 -15.40
CA TYR A 47 12.28 -5.45 -14.93
C TYR A 47 11.56 -6.65 -15.51
N GLU A 48 11.03 -7.51 -14.67
CA GLU A 48 10.38 -8.74 -15.09
C GLU A 48 9.21 -9.12 -14.19
N LYS A 49 8.27 -9.89 -14.73
CA LYS A 49 7.25 -10.53 -13.91
C LYS A 49 7.90 -11.66 -13.14
N VAL A 50 7.80 -11.60 -11.82
CA VAL A 50 8.24 -12.70 -10.98
C VAL A 50 7.04 -13.59 -10.68
N SER A 51 6.85 -14.60 -11.52
CA SER A 51 5.77 -15.58 -11.37
C SER A 51 5.76 -16.17 -9.96
N GLY A 52 4.57 -16.22 -9.38
CA GLY A 52 4.35 -16.76 -8.02
C GLY A 52 4.71 -15.85 -6.86
N LYS A 53 5.28 -14.65 -7.10
CA LYS A 53 5.59 -13.70 -6.03
C LYS A 53 4.62 -12.52 -5.96
N TYR A 54 4.40 -11.88 -7.10
CA TYR A 54 3.64 -10.64 -7.18
C TYR A 54 2.73 -10.73 -8.39
N GLU A 55 1.47 -10.82 -8.16
CA GLU A 55 0.51 -11.17 -9.19
C GLU A 55 -0.68 -10.21 -9.20
N ASN A 56 -0.41 -8.96 -8.84
CA ASN A 56 -1.39 -7.87 -8.89
C ASN A 56 -1.20 -7.01 -10.13
N ASP A 57 -2.24 -6.32 -10.51
CA ASP A 57 -2.15 -5.20 -11.43
C ASP A 57 -1.96 -3.91 -10.65
N ILE A 58 -1.29 -2.96 -11.25
CA ILE A 58 -1.06 -1.62 -10.70
C ILE A 58 -1.63 -0.54 -11.61
N LEU A 59 -2.10 0.53 -10.98
CA LEU A 59 -2.52 1.76 -11.65
C LEU A 59 -1.94 2.95 -10.90
N ILE A 60 -1.24 3.83 -11.61
CA ILE A 60 -0.77 5.11 -11.08
C ILE A 60 -1.34 6.22 -11.96
N ASP A 61 -2.24 7.02 -11.40
CA ASP A 61 -2.82 8.17 -12.09
C ASP A 61 -3.22 9.28 -11.11
N GLY A 62 -2.35 10.27 -10.96
CA GLY A 62 -2.57 11.41 -10.08
C GLY A 62 -3.73 12.35 -10.51
N ASN A 63 -4.27 12.18 -11.72
CA ASN A 63 -5.37 13.02 -12.22
C ASN A 63 -6.76 12.52 -11.79
N LEU A 64 -6.85 11.30 -11.29
CA LEU A 64 -8.11 10.75 -10.79
C LEU A 64 -8.65 11.59 -9.63
N LYS A 65 -9.97 11.74 -9.57
CA LYS A 65 -10.63 12.43 -8.45
C LYS A 65 -10.36 11.72 -7.13
N LEU A 66 -10.36 10.37 -7.16
CA LEU A 66 -10.02 9.57 -6.01
C LEU A 66 -8.60 9.85 -5.53
N SER A 67 -7.61 9.89 -6.43
CA SER A 67 -6.21 10.17 -6.06
C SER A 67 -6.06 11.53 -5.37
N LYS A 68 -6.71 12.56 -5.90
CA LYS A 68 -6.69 13.91 -5.30
C LYS A 68 -7.30 13.90 -3.91
N LYS A 69 -8.48 13.28 -3.76
CA LYS A 69 -9.15 13.19 -2.45
C LYS A 69 -8.31 12.43 -1.44
N ILE A 70 -7.73 11.29 -1.82
CA ILE A 70 -6.83 10.51 -0.93
C ILE A 70 -5.66 11.38 -0.49
N MET A 71 -5.00 12.08 -1.40
CA MET A 71 -3.83 12.91 -1.06
C MET A 71 -4.17 14.02 -0.07
N ASP A 72 -5.32 14.67 -0.24
CA ASP A 72 -5.77 15.73 0.68
C ASP A 72 -6.00 15.19 2.10
N GLU A 73 -6.69 14.06 2.24
CA GLU A 73 -6.98 13.43 3.53
C GLU A 73 -5.73 12.77 4.17
N LEU A 74 -4.88 12.15 3.35
CA LEU A 74 -3.71 11.42 3.79
C LEU A 74 -2.71 12.35 4.49
N TRP A 75 -2.56 13.58 4.01
CA TRP A 75 -1.66 14.55 4.60
C TRP A 75 -1.99 14.84 6.08
N HIS A 76 -3.26 14.97 6.41
CA HIS A 76 -3.71 15.16 7.79
C HIS A 76 -3.43 13.93 8.65
N SER A 77 -3.69 12.74 8.10
CA SER A 77 -3.45 11.47 8.79
C SER A 77 -1.96 11.26 9.10
N ILE A 78 -1.09 11.58 8.15
CA ILE A 78 0.36 11.49 8.33
C ILE A 78 0.86 12.49 9.38
N LYS A 79 0.37 13.73 9.37
CA LYS A 79 0.71 14.72 10.40
C LYS A 79 0.33 14.20 11.79
N ASN A 80 -0.86 13.68 11.95
CA ASN A 80 -1.33 13.13 13.22
C ASN A 80 -0.49 11.92 13.66
N TYR A 81 -0.15 11.04 12.73
CA TYR A 81 0.73 9.90 12.98
C TYR A 81 2.06 10.37 13.55
N ILE A 82 2.74 11.32 12.90
CA ILE A 82 4.05 11.82 13.31
C ILE A 82 3.99 12.55 14.65
N SER A 83 2.98 13.40 14.84
CA SER A 83 2.79 14.10 16.12
C SER A 83 2.59 13.12 17.28
N GLY A 84 1.90 11.99 17.02
CA GLY A 84 1.69 10.94 18.01
C GLY A 84 2.94 10.12 18.36
N LEU A 85 3.99 10.17 17.54
CA LEU A 85 5.25 9.46 17.83
C LEU A 85 6.10 10.15 18.91
N ASP A 86 5.87 11.43 19.15
CA ASP A 86 6.66 12.25 20.11
C ASP A 86 8.18 12.10 19.89
N MET A 87 8.62 12.28 18.65
CA MET A 87 10.03 12.17 18.24
C MET A 87 10.58 13.53 17.80
N PRO A 88 11.01 14.40 18.72
CA PRO A 88 11.44 15.76 18.39
C PRO A 88 12.66 15.85 17.48
N TRP A 89 13.45 14.76 17.39
CA TRP A 89 14.59 14.65 16.47
C TRP A 89 14.20 14.28 15.05
N PHE A 90 12.93 13.91 14.80
CA PHE A 90 12.49 13.51 13.46
C PHE A 90 12.17 14.74 12.62
N GLY A 91 13.04 15.06 11.68
CA GLY A 91 12.92 16.26 10.83
C GLY A 91 11.93 16.16 9.67
N GLY A 92 11.20 15.04 9.55
CA GLY A 92 10.26 14.82 8.44
C GLY A 92 10.92 14.26 7.19
N TRP A 93 10.33 14.53 6.02
CA TRP A 93 10.77 14.06 4.71
C TRP A 93 10.52 15.15 3.65
N SER A 94 11.10 14.96 2.46
CA SER A 94 11.08 15.96 1.38
C SER A 94 10.17 15.60 0.19
N GLY A 95 9.48 14.47 0.21
CA GLY A 95 8.66 14.07 -0.92
C GLY A 95 7.74 12.88 -0.66
N TYR A 96 6.92 12.56 -1.65
CA TYR A 96 5.99 11.44 -1.63
C TYR A 96 5.83 10.85 -3.03
N SER A 97 5.47 9.59 -3.12
CA SER A 97 5.07 8.96 -4.38
C SER A 97 3.61 9.29 -4.70
N LEU A 98 3.24 9.19 -5.98
CA LEU A 98 1.83 9.21 -6.36
C LEU A 98 1.11 8.00 -5.76
N ILE A 99 -0.22 8.13 -5.62
CA ILE A 99 -1.07 7.02 -5.19
C ILE A 99 -0.97 5.91 -6.24
N ARG A 100 -0.64 4.71 -5.75
CA ARG A 100 -0.64 3.47 -6.52
C ARG A 100 -1.80 2.61 -6.07
N TYR A 101 -2.69 2.30 -6.99
CA TYR A 101 -3.75 1.32 -6.78
C TYR A 101 -3.22 -0.06 -7.12
N ASN A 102 -3.49 -1.03 -6.27
CA ASN A 102 -3.19 -2.44 -6.50
C ASN A 102 -4.51 -3.20 -6.63
N ARG A 103 -4.65 -3.98 -7.70
CA ARG A 103 -5.80 -4.83 -7.94
C ARG A 103 -5.36 -6.28 -7.90
N TYR A 104 -6.00 -7.06 -7.05
CA TYR A 104 -5.75 -8.49 -6.92
C TYR A 104 -6.96 -9.25 -7.40
N HIS A 105 -6.82 -9.94 -8.53
CA HIS A 105 -7.80 -10.91 -9.00
C HIS A 105 -7.79 -12.16 -8.11
N SER A 106 -8.85 -12.97 -8.19
CA SER A 106 -8.94 -14.23 -7.46
C SER A 106 -7.65 -15.06 -7.55
N LYS A 107 -7.22 -15.63 -6.44
CA LYS A 107 -6.00 -16.43 -6.27
C LYS A 107 -4.67 -15.66 -6.42
N LYS A 108 -4.72 -14.35 -6.68
CA LYS A 108 -3.53 -13.51 -6.78
C LYS A 108 -3.06 -13.08 -5.41
N LYS A 109 -1.75 -12.87 -5.28
CA LYS A 109 -1.09 -12.56 -4.02
C LYS A 109 0.07 -11.59 -4.20
N MET A 110 0.55 -11.07 -3.09
CA MET A 110 1.85 -10.40 -3.00
C MET A 110 2.70 -11.12 -1.96
N ALA A 111 3.86 -11.60 -2.36
CA ALA A 111 4.79 -12.29 -1.47
C ALA A 111 5.34 -11.36 -0.39
N LEU A 112 5.89 -11.95 0.67
CA LEU A 112 6.52 -11.23 1.75
C LEU A 112 7.65 -10.33 1.22
N HIS A 113 7.57 -9.04 1.53
CA HIS A 113 8.53 -8.02 1.14
C HIS A 113 8.51 -6.85 2.11
N CYS A 114 9.43 -5.91 1.92
CA CYS A 114 9.43 -4.59 2.56
C CYS A 114 9.41 -3.54 1.46
N ASP A 115 8.92 -2.34 1.76
CA ASP A 115 8.83 -1.23 0.80
C ASP A 115 10.13 -0.42 0.69
N HIS A 116 11.16 -0.77 1.44
CA HIS A 116 12.42 -0.03 1.35
C HIS A 116 13.08 -0.20 -0.02
N ILE A 117 13.71 0.86 -0.48
CA ILE A 117 14.41 0.89 -1.77
C ILE A 117 15.85 0.40 -1.55
N THR A 118 16.32 -0.51 -2.39
CA THR A 118 17.70 -1.03 -2.32
C THR A 118 18.72 -0.08 -2.93
N THR A 119 18.29 0.85 -3.82
CA THR A 119 19.15 1.84 -4.43
C THR A 119 18.63 3.26 -4.18
N LEU A 120 19.54 4.14 -3.71
CA LEU A 120 19.22 5.54 -3.44
C LEU A 120 19.32 6.42 -4.69
N PHE A 121 20.03 5.97 -5.71
CA PHE A 121 20.55 6.81 -6.78
C PHE A 121 20.01 6.48 -8.15
N ASP A 122 19.35 5.35 -8.31
CA ASP A 122 18.82 4.88 -9.58
C ASP A 122 17.30 5.00 -9.65
N GLY A 123 16.77 5.17 -10.87
CA GLY A 123 15.35 5.22 -11.16
C GLY A 123 14.76 6.63 -11.11
N GLU A 124 13.48 6.71 -11.42
CA GLU A 124 12.72 7.97 -11.48
C GLU A 124 12.42 8.55 -10.09
N THR A 125 12.22 7.67 -9.10
CA THR A 125 11.97 8.05 -7.71
C THR A 125 13.20 7.73 -6.87
N ARG A 126 13.88 8.77 -6.42
CA ARG A 126 15.08 8.65 -5.58
C ARG A 126 14.72 8.89 -4.12
N GLY A 127 15.44 8.23 -3.23
CA GLY A 127 15.30 8.41 -1.80
C GLY A 127 14.88 7.14 -1.06
N ILE A 128 14.81 7.23 0.26
CA ILE A 128 14.40 6.14 1.14
C ILE A 128 12.96 6.37 1.57
N PRO A 129 12.01 5.46 1.29
CA PRO A 129 10.68 5.55 1.87
C PRO A 129 10.79 5.43 3.40
N ILE A 130 10.13 6.33 4.09
CA ILE A 130 10.10 6.35 5.56
C ILE A 130 8.81 5.75 6.08
N LEU A 131 7.69 6.09 5.44
CA LEU A 131 6.36 5.59 5.77
C LEU A 131 5.72 4.93 4.56
N SER A 132 5.06 3.82 4.83
CA SER A 132 4.11 3.17 3.95
C SER A 132 2.70 3.47 4.44
N CYS A 133 1.84 3.87 3.51
CA CYS A 133 0.43 4.11 3.74
C CYS A 133 -0.36 3.19 2.82
N LEU A 134 -1.19 2.33 3.39
CA LEU A 134 -1.96 1.36 2.63
C LEU A 134 -3.42 1.43 3.06
N GLY A 135 -4.30 1.71 2.11
CA GLY A 135 -5.74 1.77 2.31
C GLY A 135 -6.46 0.68 1.51
N VAL A 136 -7.67 0.33 1.92
CA VAL A 136 -8.49 -0.66 1.22
C VAL A 136 -9.80 -0.02 0.74
N LEU A 137 -10.15 -0.27 -0.52
CA LEU A 137 -11.36 0.32 -1.12
C LEU A 137 -12.58 -0.59 -1.03
N ASN A 138 -12.41 -1.89 -0.72
CA ASN A 138 -13.52 -2.83 -0.55
C ASN A 138 -13.18 -3.92 0.47
N ASP A 139 -14.20 -4.55 1.03
CA ASP A 139 -14.11 -5.66 1.99
C ASP A 139 -15.08 -6.81 1.68
N ASN A 140 -15.63 -6.82 0.47
CA ASN A 140 -16.57 -7.84 0.01
C ASN A 140 -15.88 -9.05 -0.64
N TYR A 141 -14.80 -9.52 -0.04
CA TYR A 141 -14.00 -10.66 -0.51
C TYR A 141 -13.69 -11.63 0.64
N GLU A 142 -13.29 -12.85 0.29
CA GLU A 142 -12.83 -13.87 1.21
C GLU A 142 -11.35 -14.19 0.98
N GLY A 143 -10.56 -14.35 2.04
CA GLY A 143 -9.11 -14.43 1.95
C GLY A 143 -8.51 -13.05 1.66
N GLY A 144 -7.38 -12.99 0.97
CA GLY A 144 -6.72 -11.73 0.64
C GLY A 144 -6.19 -10.97 1.85
N ASP A 145 -5.87 -11.67 2.91
CA ASP A 145 -5.45 -11.06 4.17
C ASP A 145 -4.14 -10.29 4.01
N PHE A 146 -4.12 -9.08 4.51
CA PHE A 146 -2.89 -8.35 4.68
C PHE A 146 -2.23 -8.74 6.00
N ILE A 147 -1.01 -9.27 5.90
CA ILE A 147 -0.23 -9.72 7.05
C ILE A 147 1.05 -8.92 7.11
N ILE A 148 1.34 -8.35 8.27
CA ILE A 148 2.55 -7.54 8.52
C ILE A 148 3.32 -8.10 9.71
N CYS A 149 4.64 -7.96 9.67
CA CYS A 149 5.53 -8.40 10.75
C CYS A 149 5.34 -9.88 11.08
N GLU A 150 5.46 -10.73 10.05
CA GLU A 150 5.38 -12.19 10.09
C GLU A 150 3.96 -12.75 10.25
N ASP A 151 3.22 -12.35 11.27
CA ASP A 151 1.94 -12.99 11.64
C ASP A 151 0.79 -12.04 11.97
N LYS A 152 1.05 -10.73 12.09
CA LYS A 152 0.02 -9.76 12.43
C LYS A 152 -0.93 -9.52 11.27
N ARG A 153 -2.11 -10.11 11.35
CA ARG A 153 -3.20 -9.90 10.40
C ARG A 153 -3.89 -8.57 10.67
N ILE A 154 -4.04 -7.76 9.65
CA ILE A 154 -4.82 -6.52 9.72
C ILE A 154 -6.22 -6.80 9.20
N ASN A 155 -7.20 -6.68 10.08
CA ASN A 155 -8.61 -6.80 9.69
C ASN A 155 -9.08 -5.48 9.10
N PHE A 156 -9.04 -5.38 7.78
CA PHE A 156 -9.50 -4.21 7.03
C PHE A 156 -11.01 -4.23 6.82
N LYS A 157 -11.59 -3.03 6.85
CA LYS A 157 -12.93 -2.74 6.33
C LYS A 157 -12.81 -1.68 5.23
N THR A 158 -13.80 -1.65 4.34
CA THR A 158 -13.87 -0.64 3.27
C THR A 158 -13.61 0.75 3.81
N GLY A 159 -12.61 1.42 3.26
CA GLY A 159 -12.21 2.78 3.62
C GLY A 159 -11.19 2.88 4.75
N ASP A 160 -10.71 1.77 5.31
CA ASP A 160 -9.65 1.80 6.32
C ASP A 160 -8.28 2.10 5.69
N LEU A 161 -7.40 2.69 6.50
CA LEU A 161 -6.01 2.98 6.18
C LEU A 161 -5.10 2.46 7.28
N ILE A 162 -3.92 1.95 6.94
CA ILE A 162 -2.82 1.77 7.88
C ILE A 162 -1.63 2.64 7.49
N ILE A 163 -0.90 3.11 8.49
CA ILE A 163 0.37 3.82 8.36
C ILE A 163 1.40 3.07 9.18
N PHE A 164 2.55 2.77 8.59
CA PHE A 164 3.64 2.05 9.25
C PHE A 164 5.00 2.43 8.64
N PRO A 165 6.12 2.21 9.35
CA PRO A 165 7.45 2.45 8.79
C PRO A 165 7.75 1.51 7.60
N SER A 166 8.37 2.03 6.53
CA SER A 166 8.68 1.25 5.31
C SER A 166 9.91 0.34 5.45
N SER A 167 10.58 0.34 6.61
CA SER A 167 11.86 -0.34 6.82
C SER A 167 11.74 -1.87 6.78
N PHE A 168 12.88 -2.55 6.70
CA PHE A 168 12.97 -4.02 6.72
C PHE A 168 12.42 -4.68 8.00
N LEU A 169 12.13 -3.89 9.04
CA LEU A 169 11.49 -4.37 10.27
C LEU A 169 9.98 -4.59 10.11
N TYR A 170 9.40 -4.14 9.00
CA TYR A 170 7.96 -4.24 8.71
C TYR A 170 7.69 -5.03 7.42
N PRO A 171 8.16 -6.28 7.33
CA PRO A 171 7.84 -7.13 6.19
C PRO A 171 6.33 -7.40 6.16
N HIS A 172 5.76 -7.41 4.96
CA HIS A 172 4.34 -7.62 4.78
C HIS A 172 4.03 -8.38 3.49
N LYS A 173 2.83 -8.94 3.43
CA LYS A 173 2.33 -9.71 2.30
C LYS A 173 0.82 -9.58 2.16
N VAL A 174 0.31 -9.93 0.98
CA VAL A 174 -1.12 -10.15 0.73
C VAL A 174 -1.32 -11.61 0.37
N GLU A 175 -2.13 -12.31 1.16
CA GLU A 175 -2.49 -13.71 0.90
C GLU A 175 -3.45 -13.82 -0.29
N PRO A 176 -3.54 -14.99 -0.95
CA PRO A 176 -4.49 -15.17 -2.04
C PRO A 176 -5.93 -14.99 -1.59
N SER A 177 -6.74 -14.32 -2.40
CA SER A 177 -8.19 -14.31 -2.20
C SER A 177 -8.84 -15.52 -2.86
N PHE A 178 -9.98 -15.93 -2.31
CA PHE A 178 -10.81 -17.02 -2.88
C PHE A 178 -12.14 -16.47 -3.41
N SER A 179 -12.27 -15.16 -3.41
CA SER A 179 -13.48 -14.47 -3.80
C SER A 179 -13.62 -14.30 -5.31
N TYR A 180 -14.87 -14.11 -5.75
CA TYR A 180 -15.21 -13.69 -7.11
C TYR A 180 -14.89 -12.20 -7.37
N TYR A 181 -14.74 -11.42 -6.29
CA TYR A 181 -14.50 -9.98 -6.36
C TYR A 181 -13.01 -9.68 -6.25
N ASP A 182 -12.56 -8.73 -7.04
CA ASP A 182 -11.21 -8.22 -6.95
C ASP A 182 -11.00 -7.42 -5.65
N ILE A 183 -9.78 -7.45 -5.13
CA ILE A 183 -9.38 -6.66 -3.97
C ILE A 183 -8.66 -5.40 -4.48
N TYR A 184 -9.00 -4.26 -3.91
CA TYR A 184 -8.40 -2.97 -4.23
C TYR A 184 -7.74 -2.36 -2.99
N TYR A 185 -6.41 -2.24 -3.07
CA TYR A 185 -5.59 -1.53 -2.10
C TYR A 185 -5.05 -0.24 -2.69
#